data_a0bd591ec8197a7b3bbb356e904a7d79
#
_entry.id   a0bd591ec8197a7b3bbb356e904a7d79
#
_cell.length_a   1.000
_cell.length_b   1.000
_cell.length_c   1.000
_cell.angle_alpha   90.00
_cell.angle_beta   90.00
_cell.angle_gamma   90.00
#
_symmetry.space_group_name_H-M   'P 1'
#
loop_
_entity.id
_entity.type
_entity.pdbx_description
1 polymer ?
#
loop_
_entity_poly.entity_id
_entity_poly.type
_entity_poly.pdbx_seq_one_letter_code
_entity_poly.pdbx_strand_id
1 'polypeptide(L)'
;DPPADFEDQNAYKVVVLAERCRQQQLGEGWFATLEDVPEKAISMTVKQILRCEHIISAVPYKVKAQAIYDTVNSDVSDMIPATILKTHPDAQLFIDADSAALLGSDIPESV
;
A
#
# COMPACT_ATOMS: atom_id res chain seq x y z
N ASP A 1 -0.36 -7.43 2.86
CA ASP A 1 -0.44 -8.34 1.71
C ASP A 1 -1.88 -8.74 1.45
N PRO A 2 -2.30 -8.81 0.20
CA PRO A 2 -3.64 -9.24 -0.15
C PRO A 2 -3.88 -10.74 0.14
N PRO A 3 -5.10 -11.11 0.55
CA PRO A 3 -6.16 -10.19 0.95
C PRO A 3 -5.88 -9.58 2.32
N ALA A 4 -6.13 -8.28 2.45
CA ALA A 4 -5.99 -7.62 3.74
C ALA A 4 -7.19 -7.95 4.64
N ASP A 5 -6.97 -7.94 5.95
CA ASP A 5 -8.05 -8.09 6.92
C ASP A 5 -8.50 -6.70 7.40
N PHE A 6 -9.59 -6.19 6.83
CA PHE A 6 -10.15 -4.89 7.20
C PHE A 6 -10.90 -4.92 8.55
N GLU A 7 -11.14 -6.11 9.09
CA GLU A 7 -11.95 -6.28 10.29
C GLU A 7 -11.14 -6.56 11.56
N ASP A 8 -9.83 -6.77 11.44
CA ASP A 8 -8.97 -7.05 12.59
C ASP A 8 -8.99 -5.88 13.59
N GLN A 9 -9.43 -6.16 14.80
CA GLN A 9 -9.60 -5.16 15.87
C GLN A 9 -8.32 -4.83 16.62
N ASN A 10 -7.27 -5.62 16.45
CA ASN A 10 -5.99 -5.37 17.10
C ASN A 10 -5.32 -4.12 16.50
N ALA A 11 -4.44 -3.48 17.27
CA ALA A 11 -3.64 -2.36 16.74
C ALA A 11 -2.51 -2.85 15.83
N TYR A 12 -1.88 -3.96 16.21
CA TYR A 12 -0.77 -4.57 15.49
C TYR A 12 -0.98 -6.06 15.36
N LYS A 13 -0.38 -6.65 14.33
CA LYS A 13 -0.41 -8.10 14.13
C LYS A 13 0.89 -8.59 13.48
N VAL A 14 1.17 -9.88 13.63
CA VAL A 14 2.21 -10.56 12.87
C VAL A 14 1.63 -10.95 11.51
N VAL A 15 2.32 -10.57 10.44
CA VAL A 15 1.94 -10.92 9.06
C VAL A 15 3.01 -11.81 8.44
N VAL A 16 2.58 -12.75 7.60
CA VAL A 16 3.46 -13.53 6.75
C VAL A 16 3.60 -12.77 5.43
N LEU A 17 4.83 -12.40 5.08
CA LEU A 17 5.10 -11.62 3.89
C LEU A 17 5.01 -12.52 2.65
N ALA A 18 4.27 -12.06 1.64
CA ALA A 18 4.26 -12.71 0.34
C ALA A 18 5.65 -12.61 -0.31
N GLU A 19 5.99 -13.59 -1.13
CA GLU A 19 7.28 -13.59 -1.83
C GLU A 19 7.49 -12.29 -2.63
N ARG A 20 6.44 -11.79 -3.27
CA ARG A 20 6.46 -10.53 -4.01
C ARG A 20 6.92 -9.35 -3.15
N CYS A 21 6.44 -9.24 -1.91
CA CYS A 21 6.87 -8.20 -0.99
C CYS A 21 8.33 -8.38 -0.57
N ARG A 22 8.74 -9.63 -0.34
CA ARG A 22 10.13 -9.95 -0.02
C ARG A 22 11.07 -9.61 -1.18
N GLN A 23 10.66 -9.90 -2.41
CA GLN A 23 11.39 -9.53 -3.62
C GLN A 23 11.52 -8.01 -3.75
N GLN A 24 10.49 -7.27 -3.44
CA GLN A 24 10.53 -5.81 -3.46
C GLN A 24 11.56 -5.26 -2.46
N GLN A 25 11.58 -5.78 -1.24
CA GLN A 25 12.57 -5.36 -0.23
C GLN A 25 14.00 -5.71 -0.65
N LEU A 26 14.20 -6.86 -1.29
CA LEU A 26 15.49 -7.23 -1.86
C LEU A 26 15.90 -6.21 -2.95
N GLY A 27 14.98 -5.85 -3.83
CA GLY A 27 15.21 -4.87 -4.90
C GLY A 27 15.52 -3.47 -4.38
N GLU A 28 15.06 -3.13 -3.18
CA GLU A 28 15.36 -1.86 -2.49
C GLU A 28 16.77 -1.84 -1.88
N GLY A 29 17.47 -2.96 -1.88
CA GLY A 29 18.87 -3.04 -1.45
C GLY A 29 19.10 -3.23 0.04
N TRP A 30 18.05 -3.53 0.82
CA TRP A 30 18.16 -3.71 2.27
C TRP A 30 18.78 -5.04 2.67
N PHE A 31 18.75 -6.03 1.78
CA PHE A 31 19.23 -7.39 2.05
C PHE A 31 20.08 -7.87 0.89
N ALA A 32 21.06 -8.73 1.18
CA ALA A 32 21.97 -9.28 0.17
C ALA A 32 21.29 -10.36 -0.69
N THR A 33 20.45 -11.20 -0.08
CA THR A 33 19.73 -12.29 -0.76
C THR A 33 18.27 -12.33 -0.33
N LEU A 34 17.44 -13.01 -1.12
CA LEU A 34 16.02 -13.21 -0.76
C LEU A 34 15.88 -13.98 0.56
N GLU A 35 16.79 -14.93 0.82
CA GLU A 35 16.77 -15.71 2.04
C GLU A 35 17.00 -14.89 3.30
N ASP A 36 17.72 -13.77 3.17
CA ASP A 36 17.96 -12.83 4.26
C ASP A 36 16.72 -11.96 4.57
N VAL A 37 15.78 -11.87 3.66
CA VAL A 37 14.54 -11.10 3.87
C VAL A 37 13.64 -11.88 4.82
N PRO A 38 13.21 -11.28 5.95
CA PRO A 38 12.33 -11.97 6.88
C PRO A 38 11.05 -12.48 6.23
N GLU A 39 10.57 -13.64 6.69
CA GLU A 39 9.29 -14.20 6.23
C GLU A 39 8.09 -13.58 6.94
N LYS A 40 8.31 -13.00 8.11
CA LYS A 40 7.27 -12.40 8.96
C LYS A 40 7.64 -10.99 9.36
N ALA A 41 6.63 -10.17 9.59
CA ALA A 41 6.79 -8.82 10.10
C ALA A 41 5.66 -8.49 11.06
N ILE A 42 5.91 -7.49 11.93
CA ILE A 42 4.85 -6.87 12.73
C ILE A 42 4.32 -5.69 11.93
N SER A 43 3.01 -5.68 11.70
CA SER A 43 2.36 -4.64 10.92
C SER A 43 1.24 -4.00 11.72
N MET A 44 1.03 -2.69 11.52
CA MET A 44 -0.17 -2.02 11.98
C MET A 44 -1.37 -2.56 11.20
N THR A 45 -2.48 -2.79 11.89
CA THR A 45 -3.71 -3.24 11.22
C THR A 45 -4.32 -2.11 10.40
N VAL A 46 -5.15 -2.47 9.42
CA VAL A 46 -5.86 -1.47 8.61
C VAL A 46 -6.78 -0.61 9.47
N LYS A 47 -7.52 -1.22 10.39
CA LYS A 47 -8.38 -0.44 11.30
C LYS A 47 -7.59 0.55 12.14
N GLN A 48 -6.40 0.18 12.61
CA GLN A 48 -5.57 1.10 13.37
C GLN A 48 -5.11 2.29 12.53
N ILE A 49 -4.72 2.05 11.28
CA ILE A 49 -4.37 3.13 10.35
C ILE A 49 -5.56 4.08 10.16
N LEU A 50 -6.75 3.53 9.94
CA LEU A 50 -7.95 4.33 9.68
C LEU A 50 -8.43 5.14 10.89
N ARG A 51 -7.94 4.85 12.10
CA ARG A 51 -8.21 5.65 13.30
C ARG A 51 -7.46 6.97 13.32
N CYS A 52 -6.45 7.14 12.47
CA CYS A 52 -5.75 8.42 12.36
C CYS A 52 -6.69 9.50 11.86
N GLU A 53 -6.61 10.68 12.45
CA GLU A 53 -7.42 11.83 12.03
C GLU A 53 -7.03 12.28 10.62
N HIS A 54 -5.73 12.30 10.34
CA HIS A 54 -5.17 12.67 9.05
C HIS A 54 -4.26 11.56 8.55
N ILE A 55 -4.41 11.19 7.28
CA ILE A 55 -3.55 10.20 6.63
C ILE A 55 -2.90 10.85 5.41
N ILE A 56 -1.57 10.81 5.37
CA ILE A 56 -0.79 11.25 4.23
C ILE A 56 -0.05 10.05 3.68
N SER A 57 -0.34 9.69 2.44
CA SER A 57 0.32 8.60 1.73
C SER A 57 1.16 9.16 0.60
N ALA A 58 2.47 9.02 0.69
CA ALA A 58 3.40 9.46 -0.34
C ALA A 58 3.96 8.24 -1.07
N VAL A 59 3.70 8.13 -2.36
CA VAL A 59 4.05 6.94 -3.15
C VAL A 59 4.81 7.37 -4.40
N PRO A 60 6.12 7.54 -4.31
CA PRO A 60 6.96 7.85 -5.47
C PRO A 60 7.37 6.56 -6.21
N TYR A 61 8.07 6.75 -7.32
CA TYR A 61 8.77 5.75 -8.14
C TYR A 61 7.87 4.97 -9.10
N LYS A 62 8.46 4.68 -10.26
CA LYS A 62 7.81 3.97 -11.35
C LYS A 62 7.36 2.55 -10.98
N VAL A 63 8.09 1.88 -10.08
CA VAL A 63 7.73 0.54 -9.61
C VAL A 63 6.36 0.50 -8.94
N LYS A 64 5.85 1.64 -8.48
CA LYS A 64 4.54 1.77 -7.85
C LYS A 64 3.41 2.12 -8.82
N ALA A 65 3.72 2.36 -10.10
CA ALA A 65 2.73 2.85 -11.07
C ALA A 65 1.52 1.93 -11.20
N GLN A 66 1.72 0.61 -11.24
CA GLN A 66 0.61 -0.34 -11.34
C GLN A 66 -0.26 -0.32 -10.08
N ALA A 67 0.35 -0.27 -8.90
CA ALA A 67 -0.38 -0.19 -7.63
C ALA A 67 -1.21 1.10 -7.54
N ILE A 68 -0.67 2.21 -8.01
CA ILE A 68 -1.41 3.49 -8.06
C ILE A 68 -2.58 3.40 -9.02
N TYR A 69 -2.36 2.87 -10.22
CA TYR A 69 -3.43 2.68 -11.21
C TYR A 69 -4.57 1.84 -10.63
N ASP A 70 -4.23 0.69 -10.01
CA ASP A 70 -5.23 -0.20 -9.42
C ASP A 70 -5.98 0.47 -8.27
N THR A 71 -5.27 1.21 -7.42
CA THR A 71 -5.89 1.93 -6.29
C THR A 71 -6.88 2.99 -6.76
N VAL A 72 -6.52 3.77 -7.77
CA VAL A 72 -7.36 4.88 -8.27
C VAL A 72 -8.57 4.34 -9.02
N ASN A 73 -8.42 3.28 -9.81
CA ASN A 73 -9.44 2.81 -10.74
C ASN A 73 -10.29 1.65 -10.23
N SER A 74 -9.97 1.07 -9.07
CA SER A 74 -10.74 -0.05 -8.52
C SER A 74 -11.64 0.41 -7.38
N ASP A 75 -12.74 -0.32 -7.19
CA ASP A 75 -13.57 -0.16 -5.99
C ASP A 75 -12.80 -0.63 -4.75
N VAL A 76 -13.28 -0.23 -3.57
CA VAL A 76 -12.68 -0.67 -2.30
C VAL A 76 -12.66 -2.19 -2.25
N SER A 77 -11.46 -2.76 -2.06
CA SER A 77 -11.24 -4.20 -2.07
C SER A 77 -10.07 -4.58 -1.17
N ASP A 78 -10.20 -5.67 -0.44
CA ASP A 78 -9.12 -6.23 0.37
C ASP A 78 -7.97 -6.80 -0.48
N MET A 79 -8.22 -7.07 -1.75
CA MET A 79 -7.18 -7.49 -2.70
C MET A 79 -6.29 -6.34 -3.15
N ILE A 80 -6.78 -5.11 -3.03
CA ILE A 80 -6.03 -3.88 -3.28
C ILE A 80 -6.20 -3.01 -2.03
N PRO A 81 -5.44 -3.32 -0.95
CA PRO A 81 -5.72 -2.75 0.37
C PRO A 81 -5.72 -1.22 0.43
N ALA A 82 -4.90 -0.55 -0.37
CA ALA A 82 -4.83 0.91 -0.39
C ALA A 82 -6.16 1.56 -0.80
N THR A 83 -7.06 0.83 -1.47
CA THR A 83 -8.38 1.36 -1.83
C THR A 83 -9.23 1.73 -0.64
N ILE A 84 -8.97 1.16 0.55
CA ILE A 84 -9.71 1.50 1.77
C ILE A 84 -9.52 2.97 2.18
N LEU A 85 -8.44 3.60 1.75
CA LEU A 85 -8.20 5.03 2.02
C LEU A 85 -9.29 5.92 1.44
N LYS A 86 -9.98 5.47 0.40
CA LYS A 86 -11.12 6.19 -0.21
C LYS A 86 -12.29 6.36 0.76
N THR A 87 -12.36 5.54 1.80
CA THR A 87 -13.41 5.62 2.82
C THR A 87 -13.06 6.57 3.96
N HIS A 88 -11.80 7.04 4.02
CA HIS A 88 -11.35 7.92 5.10
C HIS A 88 -11.69 9.38 4.80
N PRO A 89 -12.17 10.16 5.80
CA PRO A 89 -12.58 11.55 5.58
C PRO A 89 -11.43 12.52 5.28
N ASP A 90 -10.19 12.16 5.65
CA ASP A 90 -9.03 13.03 5.43
C ASP A 90 -7.77 12.20 5.12
N ALA A 91 -7.81 11.48 4.01
CA ALA A 91 -6.67 10.77 3.46
C ALA A 91 -6.22 11.44 2.16
N GLN A 92 -4.93 11.74 2.05
CA GLN A 92 -4.33 12.37 0.88
C GLN A 92 -3.26 11.47 0.30
N LEU A 93 -3.31 11.29 -1.02
CA LEU A 93 -2.33 10.51 -1.77
C LEU A 93 -1.45 11.46 -2.58
N PHE A 94 -0.15 11.44 -2.32
CA PHE A 94 0.85 12.20 -3.06
C PHE A 94 1.65 11.26 -3.94
N ILE A 95 1.67 11.55 -5.23
CA ILE A 95 2.36 10.76 -6.25
C ILE A 95 3.23 11.66 -7.10
N ASP A 96 4.26 11.10 -7.72
CA ASP A 96 5.08 11.82 -8.70
C ASP A 96 4.72 11.40 -10.14
N ALA A 97 5.39 11.99 -11.12
CA ALA A 97 5.14 11.67 -12.54
C ALA A 97 5.41 10.18 -12.85
N ASP A 98 6.39 9.58 -12.19
CA ASP A 98 6.75 8.18 -12.41
C ASP A 98 5.70 7.22 -11.84
N SER A 99 5.26 7.42 -10.61
CA SER A 99 4.21 6.59 -10.01
C SER A 99 2.83 6.83 -10.64
N ALA A 100 2.62 7.98 -11.25
CA ALA A 100 1.39 8.33 -11.98
C ALA A 100 1.42 7.91 -13.45
N ALA A 101 2.48 7.28 -13.93
CA ALA A 101 2.72 7.03 -15.35
C ALA A 101 1.58 6.28 -16.06
N LEU A 102 0.83 5.42 -15.35
CA LEU A 102 -0.27 4.65 -15.93
C LEU A 102 -1.63 5.35 -15.83
N LEU A 103 -1.73 6.48 -15.14
CA LEU A 103 -3.00 7.20 -14.97
C LEU A 103 -3.40 8.02 -16.20
N GLY A 104 -2.46 8.32 -17.07
CA GLY A 104 -2.73 9.15 -18.24
C GLY A 104 -2.99 10.62 -17.88
N SER A 105 -3.80 11.29 -18.70
CA SER A 105 -4.12 12.71 -18.53
C SER A 105 -5.27 12.99 -17.55
N ASP A 106 -6.04 11.98 -17.19
CA ASP A 106 -7.22 12.10 -16.33
C ASP A 106 -6.90 11.70 -14.88
N ILE A 107 -5.96 12.42 -14.28
CA ILE A 107 -5.57 12.17 -12.89
C ILE A 107 -6.58 12.87 -11.99
N PRO A 108 -7.30 12.12 -11.10
CA PRO A 108 -8.23 12.76 -10.17
C PRO A 108 -7.49 13.59 -9.12
N GLU A 109 -8.08 14.70 -8.68
CA GLU A 109 -7.50 15.56 -7.64
C GLU A 109 -7.56 14.90 -6.26
N SER A 110 -8.46 13.92 -6.07
CA SER A 110 -8.56 13.15 -4.84
C SER A 110 -8.87 11.70 -5.14
N VAL A 111 -8.45 10.83 -4.27
CA VAL A 111 -8.63 9.38 -4.40
C VAL A 111 -9.88 8.92 -3.66
#